data_eb6149243264a510b32dfe1a8d7b40a0
#
_entry.id   eb6149243264a510b32dfe1a8d7b40a0
#
_cell.length_a   1.000
_cell.length_b   1.000
_cell.length_c   1.000
_cell.angle_alpha   90.00
_cell.angle_beta   90.00
_cell.angle_gamma   90.00
#
_symmetry.space_group_name_H-M   'P 1'
#
loop_
_entity.id
_entity.type
_entity.pdbx_description
1 polymer ?
#
loop_
_entity_poly.entity_id
_entity_poly.type
_entity_poly.pdbx_seq_one_letter_code
_entity_poly.pdbx_strand_id
1 'polypeptide(L)'
;MGLTKKYSSATERFEVDSANAARDFLRQHSIDEASIDVVWDAIALHTTPGIPRHKKTEVALVTAGVDMDLLGLGYLDVPDAQREAVVKAHPCGDHFKEQIIHAFNDGFCHKPETTWGTMNDDVLALLDPKFKRANFCSIILNSAWRE
;
A
#
# COMPACT_ATOMS: atom_id res chain seq x y z
N MET A 1 -3.03 1.66 9.18
CA MET A 1 -3.04 2.96 9.89
C MET A 1 -3.39 4.10 8.94
N GLY A 2 -2.64 4.36 7.88
CA GLY A 2 -2.82 5.50 6.98
C GLY A 2 -4.16 5.62 6.25
N LEU A 3 -4.94 4.55 6.20
CA LEU A 3 -6.33 4.57 5.69
C LEU A 3 -7.35 5.10 6.72
N THR A 4 -6.93 5.35 7.96
CA THR A 4 -7.85 5.82 9.01
C THR A 4 -7.68 7.31 9.26
N LYS A 5 -8.78 8.01 9.56
CA LYS A 5 -8.79 9.47 9.81
C LYS A 5 -7.76 9.93 10.84
N LYS A 6 -7.42 9.08 11.82
CA LYS A 6 -6.46 9.44 12.88
C LYS A 6 -5.05 9.66 12.34
N TYR A 7 -4.65 8.92 11.30
CA TYR A 7 -3.28 8.90 10.78
C TYR A 7 -3.17 9.41 9.34
N SER A 8 -4.28 9.63 8.67
CA SER A 8 -4.30 10.14 7.29
C SER A 8 -4.03 11.64 7.28
N SER A 9 -2.97 12.06 6.57
CA SER A 9 -2.69 13.45 6.24
C SER A 9 -3.48 13.86 4.98
N ALA A 10 -3.44 15.16 4.66
CA ALA A 10 -4.08 15.68 3.45
C ALA A 10 -3.22 15.49 2.19
N THR A 11 -1.91 15.29 2.32
CA THR A 11 -0.94 15.43 1.21
C THR A 11 -0.11 14.19 0.94
N GLU A 12 -0.06 13.24 1.89
CA GLU A 12 0.76 12.05 1.74
C GLU A 12 -0.06 10.84 1.28
N ARG A 13 0.61 9.93 0.57
CA ARG A 13 0.08 8.60 0.27
C ARG A 13 -0.22 7.87 1.58
N PHE A 14 -1.25 7.01 1.57
CA PHE A 14 -1.62 6.25 2.78
C PHE A 14 -0.48 5.35 3.29
N GLU A 15 0.37 4.87 2.40
CA GLU A 15 1.55 4.07 2.75
C GLU A 15 2.55 4.90 3.56
N VAL A 16 2.79 6.15 3.15
CA VAL A 16 3.68 7.10 3.85
C VAL A 16 3.07 7.50 5.20
N ASP A 17 1.78 7.81 5.23
CA ASP A 17 1.05 8.07 6.48
C ASP A 17 1.16 6.89 7.46
N SER A 18 1.01 5.65 6.95
CA SER A 18 1.17 4.43 7.74
C SER A 18 2.59 4.26 8.27
N ALA A 19 3.59 4.48 7.42
CA ALA A 19 5.01 4.38 7.77
C ALA A 19 5.42 5.41 8.82
N ASN A 20 4.93 6.66 8.68
CA ASN A 20 5.17 7.72 9.65
C ASN A 20 4.52 7.40 11.01
N ALA A 21 3.30 6.91 11.02
CA ALA A 21 2.63 6.50 12.25
C ALA A 21 3.35 5.34 12.95
N ALA A 22 3.86 4.37 12.18
CA ALA A 22 4.65 3.27 12.72
C ALA A 22 5.99 3.76 13.29
N ARG A 23 6.69 4.66 12.58
CA ARG A 23 7.93 5.30 13.04
C ARG A 23 7.74 5.99 14.38
N ASP A 24 6.70 6.81 14.51
CA ASP A 24 6.44 7.55 15.74
C ASP A 24 6.10 6.62 16.92
N PHE A 25 5.35 5.54 16.66
CA PHE A 25 5.07 4.51 17.63
C PHE A 25 6.34 3.78 18.10
N LEU A 26 7.20 3.37 17.17
CA LEU A 26 8.41 2.63 17.48
C LEU A 26 9.42 3.48 18.26
N ARG A 27 9.52 4.78 17.95
CA ARG A 27 10.34 5.72 18.73
C ARG A 27 9.88 5.85 20.18
N GLN A 28 8.56 5.88 20.42
CA GLN A 28 8.01 5.89 21.78
C GLN A 28 8.35 4.61 22.57
N HIS A 29 8.66 3.52 21.85
CA HIS A 29 9.07 2.25 22.47
C HIS A 29 10.57 2.02 22.46
N SER A 30 11.35 3.08 22.21
CA SER A 30 12.82 3.06 22.25
C SER A 30 13.46 2.04 21.29
N ILE A 31 12.82 1.79 20.15
CA ILE A 31 13.42 1.01 19.08
C ILE A 31 14.47 1.86 18.39
N ASP A 32 15.58 1.24 17.96
CA ASP A 32 16.68 1.94 17.30
C ASP A 32 16.29 2.44 15.89
N GLU A 33 16.87 3.56 15.45
CA GLU A 33 16.54 4.20 14.18
C GLU A 33 16.82 3.28 12.96
N ALA A 34 17.84 2.43 13.01
CA ALA A 34 18.16 1.53 11.91
C ALA A 34 17.06 0.47 11.70
N SER A 35 16.48 -0.03 12.78
CA SER A 35 15.31 -0.92 12.75
C SER A 35 14.06 -0.17 12.30
N ILE A 36 13.88 1.06 12.76
CA ILE A 36 12.75 1.93 12.37
C ILE A 36 12.78 2.22 10.87
N ASP A 37 13.94 2.52 10.29
CA ASP A 37 14.09 2.77 8.85
C ASP A 37 13.68 1.55 8.02
N VAL A 38 14.02 0.34 8.47
CA VAL A 38 13.60 -0.91 7.79
C VAL A 38 12.09 -1.07 7.81
N VAL A 39 11.46 -0.83 8.96
CA VAL A 39 9.99 -0.91 9.11
C VAL A 39 9.31 0.17 8.28
N TRP A 40 9.87 1.38 8.26
CA TRP A 40 9.36 2.49 7.45
C TRP A 40 9.38 2.14 5.97
N ASP A 41 10.53 1.68 5.45
CA ASP A 41 10.67 1.23 4.06
C ASP A 41 9.68 0.09 3.72
N ALA A 42 9.56 -0.90 4.61
CA ALA A 42 8.65 -2.03 4.41
C ALA A 42 7.20 -1.56 4.27
N ILE A 43 6.75 -0.62 5.12
CA ILE A 43 5.39 -0.08 5.06
C ILE A 43 5.21 0.87 3.88
N ALA A 44 6.16 1.77 3.63
CA ALA A 44 6.04 2.77 2.57
C ALA A 44 6.05 2.16 1.15
N LEU A 45 6.69 1.00 0.99
CA LEU A 45 6.90 0.37 -0.31
C LEU A 45 6.02 -0.87 -0.57
N HIS A 46 5.20 -1.32 0.39
CA HIS A 46 4.48 -2.60 0.28
C HIS A 46 3.49 -2.70 -0.90
N THR A 47 3.07 -1.55 -1.46
CA THR A 47 2.23 -1.48 -2.66
C THR A 47 2.99 -1.05 -3.92
N THR A 48 4.33 -0.95 -3.86
CA THR A 48 5.16 -0.46 -4.97
C THR A 48 5.82 -1.63 -5.69
N PRO A 49 5.37 -2.00 -6.90
CA PRO A 49 5.91 -3.14 -7.62
C PRO A 49 7.39 -2.97 -7.98
N GLY A 50 8.15 -4.06 -7.90
CA GLY A 50 9.51 -4.15 -8.43
C GLY A 50 10.62 -3.51 -7.59
N ILE A 51 10.34 -2.62 -6.66
CA ILE A 51 11.33 -1.94 -5.82
C ILE A 51 11.71 -2.75 -4.56
N PRO A 52 10.77 -3.25 -3.75
CA PRO A 52 11.06 -3.88 -2.45
C PRO A 52 12.02 -5.06 -2.53
N ARG A 53 11.98 -5.85 -3.59
CA ARG A 53 12.87 -7.01 -3.79
C ARG A 53 14.36 -6.66 -3.85
N HIS A 54 14.70 -5.38 -4.07
CA HIS A 54 16.07 -4.87 -4.12
C HIS A 54 16.48 -4.16 -2.83
N LYS A 55 15.61 -4.13 -1.82
CA LYS A 55 15.84 -3.54 -0.50
C LYS A 55 16.34 -4.62 0.48
N LYS A 56 16.35 -4.32 1.79
CA LYS A 56 16.64 -5.30 2.82
C LYS A 56 15.63 -6.45 2.79
N THR A 57 16.05 -7.63 3.23
CA THR A 57 15.23 -8.85 3.19
C THR A 57 13.87 -8.68 3.85
N GLU A 58 13.82 -7.97 4.97
CA GLU A 58 12.58 -7.71 5.72
C GLU A 58 11.58 -6.90 4.87
N VAL A 59 12.06 -5.89 4.15
CA VAL A 59 11.24 -5.07 3.23
C VAL A 59 10.69 -5.92 2.09
N ALA A 60 11.55 -6.75 1.48
CA ALA A 60 11.17 -7.65 0.40
C ALA A 60 10.12 -8.68 0.87
N LEU A 61 10.29 -9.25 2.06
CA LEU A 61 9.37 -10.24 2.62
C LEU A 61 8.01 -9.67 2.99
N VAL A 62 7.95 -8.45 3.51
CA VAL A 62 6.67 -7.78 3.80
C VAL A 62 5.87 -7.60 2.51
N THR A 63 6.49 -7.08 1.45
CA THR A 63 5.81 -6.92 0.16
C THR A 63 5.39 -8.26 -0.42
N ALA A 64 6.26 -9.28 -0.40
CA ALA A 64 5.92 -10.61 -0.89
C ALA A 64 4.73 -11.22 -0.12
N GLY A 65 4.66 -10.99 1.20
CA GLY A 65 3.52 -11.41 2.02
C GLY A 65 2.22 -10.71 1.64
N VAL A 66 2.25 -9.40 1.42
CA VAL A 66 1.10 -8.62 0.96
C VAL A 66 0.66 -9.06 -0.43
N ASP A 67 1.60 -9.25 -1.36
CA ASP A 67 1.33 -9.71 -2.72
C ASP A 67 0.67 -11.10 -2.70
N MET A 68 1.13 -12.00 -1.84
CA MET A 68 0.54 -13.33 -1.69
C MET A 68 -0.89 -13.24 -1.11
N ASP A 69 -1.09 -12.47 -0.05
CA ASP A 69 -2.36 -12.39 0.66
C ASP A 69 -3.45 -11.71 -0.18
N LEU A 70 -3.14 -10.57 -0.80
CA LEU A 70 -4.12 -9.79 -1.56
C LEU A 70 -4.22 -10.18 -3.03
N LEU A 71 -3.10 -10.46 -3.68
CA LEU A 71 -3.03 -10.70 -5.12
C LEU A 71 -2.89 -12.18 -5.48
N GLY A 72 -2.63 -13.04 -4.50
CA GLY A 72 -2.41 -14.47 -4.72
C GLY A 72 -1.09 -14.80 -5.42
N LEU A 73 -0.13 -13.87 -5.44
CA LEU A 73 1.18 -14.13 -6.06
C LEU A 73 1.94 -15.17 -5.24
N GLY A 74 2.43 -16.24 -5.89
CA GLY A 74 3.08 -17.35 -5.20
C GLY A 74 2.12 -18.29 -4.44
N TYR A 75 0.80 -18.12 -4.58
CA TYR A 75 -0.20 -18.92 -3.88
C TYR A 75 0.00 -20.43 -4.11
N LEU A 76 0.35 -20.85 -5.32
CA LEU A 76 0.56 -22.26 -5.67
C LEU A 76 1.92 -22.81 -5.19
N ASP A 77 2.85 -21.96 -4.78
CA ASP A 77 4.15 -22.38 -4.25
C ASP A 77 4.05 -22.85 -2.79
N VAL A 78 2.91 -22.59 -2.13
CA VAL A 78 2.64 -23.03 -0.75
C VAL A 78 1.76 -24.29 -0.79
N PRO A 79 2.12 -25.38 -0.08
CA PRO A 79 1.32 -26.59 -0.01
C PRO A 79 -0.10 -26.34 0.51
N ASP A 80 -1.11 -27.04 -0.06
CA ASP A 80 -2.52 -26.91 0.28
C ASP A 80 -2.79 -26.97 1.79
N ALA A 81 -2.18 -27.96 2.47
CA ALA A 81 -2.37 -28.13 3.91
C ALA A 81 -1.90 -26.91 4.73
N GLN A 82 -0.86 -26.19 4.26
CA GLN A 82 -0.40 -24.96 4.92
C GLN A 82 -1.36 -23.81 4.65
N ARG A 83 -1.84 -23.65 3.40
CA ARG A 83 -2.83 -22.63 3.06
C ARG A 83 -4.12 -22.82 3.86
N GLU A 84 -4.63 -24.05 3.93
CA GLU A 84 -5.82 -24.38 4.72
C GLU A 84 -5.62 -24.08 6.21
N ALA A 85 -4.45 -24.38 6.77
CA ALA A 85 -4.13 -24.08 8.16
C ALA A 85 -4.14 -22.56 8.43
N VAL A 86 -3.58 -21.74 7.51
CA VAL A 86 -3.59 -20.28 7.61
C VAL A 86 -5.01 -19.74 7.53
N VAL A 87 -5.79 -20.14 6.54
CA VAL A 87 -7.18 -19.70 6.36
C VAL A 87 -8.05 -20.09 7.55
N LYS A 88 -7.83 -21.28 8.13
CA LYS A 88 -8.54 -21.73 9.34
C LYS A 88 -8.19 -20.90 10.57
N ALA A 89 -6.90 -20.50 10.70
CA ALA A 89 -6.44 -19.70 11.84
C ALA A 89 -6.82 -18.22 11.70
N HIS A 90 -6.90 -17.73 10.47
CA HIS A 90 -7.14 -16.31 10.12
C HIS A 90 -8.21 -16.23 9.01
N PRO A 91 -9.48 -16.58 9.30
CA PRO A 91 -10.52 -16.54 8.27
C PRO A 91 -10.78 -15.11 7.83
N CYS A 92 -10.80 -14.89 6.52
CA CYS A 92 -11.34 -13.68 5.95
C CYS A 92 -12.88 -13.66 6.14
N GLY A 93 -13.45 -12.49 6.42
CA GLY A 93 -14.90 -12.32 6.45
C GLY A 93 -15.53 -12.49 5.06
N ASP A 94 -16.86 -12.60 5.02
CA ASP A 94 -17.60 -12.62 3.77
C ASP A 94 -17.30 -11.37 2.94
N HIS A 95 -17.19 -11.52 1.62
CA HIS A 95 -16.93 -10.42 0.69
C HIS A 95 -15.65 -9.61 0.99
N PHE A 96 -14.62 -10.24 1.57
CA PHE A 96 -13.39 -9.57 1.96
C PHE A 96 -12.77 -8.74 0.81
N LYS A 97 -12.80 -9.25 -0.43
CA LYS A 97 -12.20 -8.58 -1.59
C LYS A 97 -12.89 -7.24 -1.90
N GLU A 98 -14.20 -7.21 -1.84
CA GLU A 98 -14.96 -5.97 -2.00
C GLU A 98 -14.75 -5.03 -0.81
N GLN A 99 -14.76 -5.56 0.41
CA GLN A 99 -14.57 -4.76 1.62
C GLN A 99 -13.20 -4.08 1.65
N ILE A 100 -12.12 -4.75 1.26
CA ILE A 100 -10.78 -4.15 1.24
C ILE A 100 -10.67 -3.06 0.17
N ILE A 101 -11.30 -3.23 -1.00
CA ILE A 101 -11.35 -2.20 -2.05
C ILE A 101 -12.08 -0.95 -1.54
N HIS A 102 -13.21 -1.13 -0.86
CA HIS A 102 -13.93 -0.01 -0.25
C HIS A 102 -13.13 0.66 0.87
N ALA A 103 -12.43 -0.11 1.72
CA ALA A 103 -11.56 0.44 2.76
C ALA A 103 -10.41 1.28 2.19
N PHE A 104 -9.85 0.87 1.07
CA PHE A 104 -8.86 1.67 0.33
C PHE A 104 -9.50 2.98 -0.17
N ASN A 105 -10.64 2.91 -0.85
CA ASN A 105 -11.34 4.10 -1.32
C ASN A 105 -11.62 5.09 -0.19
N ASP A 106 -12.18 4.63 0.92
CA ASP A 106 -12.49 5.47 2.08
C ASP A 106 -11.23 6.14 2.67
N GLY A 107 -10.09 5.48 2.53
CA GLY A 107 -8.82 5.96 3.03
C GLY A 107 -8.19 7.09 2.21
N PHE A 108 -8.50 7.20 0.90
CA PHE A 108 -7.84 8.20 0.04
C PHE A 108 -8.73 8.87 -1.02
N CYS A 109 -10.03 8.58 -1.12
CA CYS A 109 -10.92 9.26 -2.07
C CYS A 109 -10.99 10.79 -1.85
N HIS A 110 -10.68 11.25 -0.64
CA HIS A 110 -10.63 12.68 -0.28
C HIS A 110 -9.31 13.38 -0.63
N LYS A 111 -8.31 12.63 -1.11
CA LYS A 111 -6.98 13.11 -1.52
C LYS A 111 -6.50 12.40 -2.80
N PRO A 112 -7.28 12.46 -3.88
CA PRO A 112 -7.03 11.68 -5.11
C PRO A 112 -5.69 11.98 -5.78
N GLU A 113 -5.13 13.17 -5.58
CA GLU A 113 -3.81 13.55 -6.11
C GLU A 113 -2.67 12.72 -5.54
N THR A 114 -2.84 12.12 -4.37
CA THR A 114 -1.83 11.26 -3.74
C THR A 114 -1.76 9.86 -4.35
N THR A 115 -2.71 9.50 -5.21
CA THR A 115 -2.77 8.18 -5.84
C THR A 115 -2.01 8.09 -7.16
N TRP A 116 -1.57 9.23 -7.70
CA TRP A 116 -0.88 9.27 -8.99
C TRP A 116 0.35 8.36 -9.05
N GLY A 117 0.40 7.54 -10.11
CA GLY A 117 1.50 6.61 -10.33
C GLY A 117 1.53 5.41 -9.38
N THR A 118 0.41 5.11 -8.74
CA THR A 118 0.26 4.00 -7.79
C THR A 118 -0.91 3.09 -8.16
N MET A 119 -1.00 1.91 -7.54
CA MET A 119 -2.16 1.01 -7.69
C MET A 119 -3.46 1.62 -7.12
N ASN A 120 -3.36 2.65 -6.30
CA ASN A 120 -4.52 3.31 -5.69
C ASN A 120 -5.38 4.04 -6.74
N ASP A 121 -4.80 4.45 -7.86
CA ASP A 121 -5.54 4.97 -9.03
C ASP A 121 -6.57 3.98 -9.57
N ASP A 122 -6.29 2.67 -9.49
CA ASP A 122 -7.21 1.62 -9.95
C ASP A 122 -8.46 1.58 -9.09
N VAL A 123 -8.32 1.76 -7.78
CA VAL A 123 -9.44 1.79 -6.83
C VAL A 123 -10.36 2.98 -7.11
N LEU A 124 -9.78 4.18 -7.28
CA LEU A 124 -10.56 5.38 -7.60
C LEU A 124 -11.26 5.25 -8.94
N ALA A 125 -10.56 4.74 -9.96
CA ALA A 125 -11.15 4.54 -11.29
C ALA A 125 -12.27 3.49 -11.31
N LEU A 126 -12.24 2.51 -10.41
CA LEU A 126 -13.29 1.51 -10.26
C LEU A 126 -14.54 2.09 -9.60
N LEU A 127 -14.38 2.92 -8.57
CA LEU A 127 -15.47 3.34 -7.69
C LEU A 127 -15.99 4.76 -7.98
N ASP A 128 -15.20 5.63 -8.61
CA ASP A 128 -15.62 6.98 -9.00
C ASP A 128 -15.59 7.15 -10.54
N PRO A 129 -16.75 7.12 -11.20
CA PRO A 129 -16.82 7.32 -12.66
C PRO A 129 -16.34 8.71 -13.13
N LYS A 130 -16.19 9.67 -12.22
CA LYS A 130 -15.68 11.03 -12.54
C LYS A 130 -14.17 11.14 -12.37
N PHE A 131 -13.55 10.18 -11.69
CA PHE A 131 -12.10 10.19 -11.49
C PHE A 131 -11.38 10.07 -12.83
N LYS A 132 -10.42 10.95 -13.05
CA LYS A 132 -9.55 10.93 -14.23
C LYS A 132 -8.11 10.73 -13.78
N ARG A 133 -7.51 9.63 -14.24
CA ARG A 133 -6.09 9.36 -14.00
C ARG A 133 -5.23 10.46 -14.62
N ALA A 134 -4.25 10.93 -13.87
CA ALA A 134 -3.19 11.75 -14.43
C ALA A 134 -2.35 10.94 -15.41
N ASN A 135 -1.93 11.56 -16.50
CA ASN A 135 -1.09 10.92 -17.51
C ASN A 135 0.28 11.58 -17.55
N PHE A 136 1.33 10.81 -17.30
CA PHE A 136 2.71 11.30 -17.25
C PHE A 136 3.13 12.01 -18.54
N CYS A 137 2.81 11.46 -19.71
CA CYS A 137 3.14 12.09 -20.99
C CYS A 137 2.42 13.43 -21.15
N SER A 138 1.13 13.49 -20.77
CA SER A 138 0.38 14.75 -20.81
C SER A 138 0.97 15.80 -19.87
N ILE A 139 1.48 15.41 -18.71
CA ILE A 139 2.15 16.34 -17.78
C ILE A 139 3.42 16.91 -18.44
N ILE A 140 4.23 16.07 -19.07
CA ILE A 140 5.46 16.50 -19.78
C ILE A 140 5.08 17.46 -20.92
N LEU A 141 4.16 17.05 -21.80
CA LEU A 141 3.79 17.82 -23.00
C LEU A 141 3.15 19.17 -22.68
N ASN A 142 2.56 19.32 -21.49
CA ASN A 142 1.94 20.56 -21.03
C ASN A 142 2.79 21.28 -19.97
N SER A 143 4.06 20.91 -19.79
CA SER A 143 4.94 21.60 -18.85
C SER A 143 5.20 23.04 -19.29
N ALA A 144 5.50 23.91 -18.34
CA ALA A 144 5.78 25.32 -18.61
C ALA A 144 7.17 25.55 -19.24
N TRP A 145 8.02 24.53 -19.32
CA TRP A 145 9.34 24.64 -19.94
C TRP A 145 9.21 24.77 -21.47
N ARG A 146 9.94 25.71 -22.03
CA ARG A 146 10.03 25.90 -23.47
C ARG A 146 11.06 24.92 -24.06
N GLU A 147 10.76 24.40 -25.26
CA GLU A 147 11.72 23.64 -26.06
C GLU A 147 12.79 24.58 -26.64
#